data_da1c99fe07d01d3fea2f2e1907aa63b5
#
_entry.id   da1c99fe07d01d3fea2f2e1907aa63b5
#
_cell.length_a   1.000
_cell.length_b   1.000
_cell.length_c   1.000
_cell.angle_alpha   90.00
_cell.angle_beta   90.00
_cell.angle_gamma   90.00
#
_symmetry.space_group_name_H-M   'P 1'
#
loop_
_entity.id
_entity.type
_entity.pdbx_description
1 polymer ?
#
loop_
_entity_poly.entity_id
_entity_poly.type
_entity_poly.pdbx_seq_one_letter_code
_entity_poly.pdbx_strand_id
1 'polypeptide(L)'
;LSITRTASITDEKLGVVMTMKIDAAEVAKVFSDLKLPAAFKAYEQQLGDPGAMKLGFGDRVALILRAELASRTQKRIQRRIKESGICDSMVGLDNTIFTPDRGMDETYVRKLARCEWLAAEEPSWILITGKSGTGKTWIMKSLIKAAAERQYRCRYVKTRDLMEDIAIAVDEKRFSRLADQLDRYDLIGLDDFNLLKAKDEVREAMLELFDRRWHLQSVPV
;
A
#
# COMPACT_ATOMS: atom_id res chain seq x y z
N LEU A 1 32.29 -3.07 30.81
CA LEU A 1 31.51 -3.58 31.95
C LEU A 1 30.42 -4.48 31.40
N SER A 2 30.63 -5.80 31.50
CA SER A 2 29.64 -6.81 31.13
C SER A 2 28.63 -6.94 32.26
N ILE A 3 27.41 -6.45 32.04
CA ILE A 3 26.31 -6.66 32.99
C ILE A 3 25.60 -7.95 32.58
N THR A 4 25.97 -9.03 33.22
CA THR A 4 25.28 -10.31 33.08
C THR A 4 24.10 -10.33 34.05
N ARG A 5 22.87 -10.29 33.55
CA ARG A 5 21.66 -10.48 34.39
C ARG A 5 21.18 -11.92 34.25
N THR A 6 20.93 -12.56 35.36
CA THR A 6 20.36 -13.91 35.43
C THR A 6 18.84 -13.78 35.61
N ALA A 7 18.07 -14.31 34.68
CA ALA A 7 16.61 -14.43 34.83
C ALA A 7 16.25 -15.91 34.98
N SER A 8 15.40 -16.25 35.93
CA SER A 8 14.83 -17.58 36.10
C SER A 8 13.39 -17.59 35.61
N ILE A 9 13.08 -18.46 34.65
CA ILE A 9 11.72 -18.74 34.19
C ILE A 9 11.35 -20.12 34.72
N THR A 10 10.28 -20.20 35.50
CA THR A 10 9.75 -21.47 36.01
C THR A 10 8.63 -21.91 35.07
N ASP A 11 8.80 -23.04 34.41
CA ASP A 11 7.71 -23.71 33.71
C ASP A 11 7.08 -24.74 34.63
N GLU A 12 5.90 -24.43 35.17
CA GLU A 12 5.20 -25.29 36.14
C GLU A 12 4.80 -26.67 35.56
N LYS A 13 4.75 -26.82 34.23
CA LYS A 13 4.41 -28.10 33.59
C LYS A 13 5.59 -29.04 33.43
N LEU A 14 6.82 -28.54 33.45
CA LEU A 14 8.04 -29.34 33.24
C LEU A 14 8.93 -29.46 34.47
N GLY A 15 8.67 -28.73 35.57
CA GLY A 15 9.46 -28.76 36.79
C GLY A 15 10.93 -28.34 36.61
N VAL A 16 11.26 -27.67 35.51
CA VAL A 16 12.61 -27.25 35.17
C VAL A 16 12.78 -25.75 35.39
N VAL A 17 13.66 -25.39 36.29
CA VAL A 17 14.14 -24.00 36.42
C VAL A 17 15.24 -23.79 35.43
N MET A 18 14.91 -23.12 34.31
CA MET A 18 15.89 -22.76 33.27
C MET A 18 16.56 -21.44 33.69
N THR A 19 17.79 -21.53 34.18
CA THR A 19 18.59 -20.34 34.44
C THR A 19 19.30 -19.94 33.14
N MET A 20 18.72 -18.99 32.40
CA MET A 20 19.32 -18.46 31.19
C MET A 20 20.18 -17.24 31.53
N LYS A 21 21.46 -17.29 31.12
CA LYS A 21 22.30 -16.08 31.03
C LYS A 21 21.97 -15.40 29.74
N ILE A 22 21.12 -14.38 29.77
CA ILE A 22 20.78 -13.61 28.59
C ILE A 22 21.84 -12.53 28.43
N ASP A 23 22.70 -12.68 27.42
CA ASP A 23 23.63 -11.66 27.00
C ASP A 23 23.10 -10.83 25.82
N ALA A 24 23.79 -9.76 25.47
CA ALA A 24 23.37 -8.88 24.37
C ALA A 24 23.36 -9.62 23.01
N ALA A 25 24.23 -10.60 22.81
CA ALA A 25 24.30 -11.38 21.57
C ALA A 25 23.09 -12.31 21.45
N GLU A 26 22.64 -12.90 22.55
CA GLU A 26 21.45 -13.74 22.57
C GLU A 26 20.18 -12.91 22.30
N VAL A 27 20.07 -11.72 22.89
CA VAL A 27 18.96 -10.80 22.57
C VAL A 27 18.94 -10.45 21.10
N ALA A 28 20.09 -10.07 20.51
CA ALA A 28 20.20 -9.76 19.08
C ALA A 28 19.78 -10.95 18.22
N LYS A 29 20.19 -12.17 18.60
CA LYS A 29 19.82 -13.40 17.90
C LYS A 29 18.30 -13.62 17.92
N VAL A 30 17.65 -13.49 19.06
CA VAL A 30 16.19 -13.66 19.20
C VAL A 30 15.45 -12.66 18.29
N PHE A 31 15.82 -11.37 18.29
CA PHE A 31 15.22 -10.39 17.38
C PHE A 31 15.44 -10.73 15.90
N SER A 32 16.62 -11.27 15.56
CA SER A 32 16.93 -11.72 14.20
C SER A 32 16.07 -12.92 13.79
N ASP A 33 15.98 -13.94 14.63
CA ASP A 33 15.20 -15.16 14.38
C ASP A 33 13.70 -14.84 14.22
N LEU A 34 13.18 -13.89 14.99
CA LEU A 34 11.82 -13.38 14.90
C LEU A 34 11.63 -12.38 13.73
N LYS A 35 12.68 -12.02 13.01
CA LYS A 35 12.66 -11.03 11.90
C LYS A 35 12.11 -9.67 12.36
N LEU A 36 12.63 -9.13 13.46
CA LEU A 36 12.23 -7.87 14.08
C LEU A 36 13.36 -6.81 14.08
N PRO A 37 13.93 -6.45 12.92
CA PRO A 37 15.11 -5.57 12.87
C PRO A 37 14.84 -4.14 13.36
N ALA A 38 13.63 -3.59 13.12
CA ALA A 38 13.30 -2.24 13.57
C ALA A 38 13.02 -2.21 15.08
N ALA A 39 12.45 -3.28 15.63
CA ALA A 39 12.28 -3.44 17.07
C ALA A 39 13.63 -3.57 17.76
N PHE A 40 14.58 -4.32 17.20
CA PHE A 40 15.94 -4.42 17.73
C PHE A 40 16.63 -3.06 17.78
N LYS A 41 16.57 -2.30 16.69
CA LYS A 41 17.12 -0.94 16.65
C LYS A 41 16.49 -0.02 17.73
N ALA A 42 15.18 -0.09 17.90
CA ALA A 42 14.48 0.67 18.95
C ALA A 42 14.88 0.22 20.36
N TYR A 43 15.12 -1.08 20.57
CA TYR A 43 15.65 -1.62 21.81
C TYR A 43 17.05 -1.05 22.12
N GLU A 44 17.97 -1.09 21.16
CA GLU A 44 19.32 -0.53 21.32
C GLU A 44 19.28 0.97 21.65
N GLN A 45 18.43 1.74 20.98
CA GLN A 45 18.25 3.16 21.26
C GLN A 45 17.78 3.41 22.70
N GLN A 46 16.86 2.60 23.21
CA GLN A 46 16.38 2.74 24.59
C GLN A 46 17.43 2.40 25.64
N LEU A 47 18.40 1.54 25.32
CA LEU A 47 19.50 1.23 26.27
C LEU A 47 20.39 2.45 26.53
N GLY A 48 20.55 3.33 25.55
CA GLY A 48 21.36 4.55 25.64
C GLY A 48 20.59 5.82 26.02
N ASP A 49 19.25 5.72 26.16
CA ASP A 49 18.40 6.88 26.43
C ASP A 49 17.95 6.96 27.90
N PRO A 50 18.47 7.93 28.69
CA PRO A 50 18.03 8.12 30.07
C PRO A 50 16.54 8.47 30.22
N GLY A 51 15.93 9.07 29.17
CA GLY A 51 14.50 9.35 29.12
C GLY A 51 13.67 8.08 29.03
N ALA A 52 14.08 7.15 28.18
CA ALA A 52 13.44 5.86 28.05
C ALA A 52 13.49 5.05 29.34
N MET A 53 14.56 5.18 30.13
CA MET A 53 14.71 4.46 31.42
C MET A 53 13.71 4.92 32.48
N LYS A 54 13.10 6.10 32.33
CA LYS A 54 12.06 6.60 33.25
C LYS A 54 10.68 6.02 32.92
N LEU A 55 10.50 5.44 31.75
CA LEU A 55 9.24 4.80 31.36
C LEU A 55 9.07 3.43 32.02
N GLY A 56 7.84 3.04 32.26
CA GLY A 56 7.50 1.70 32.72
C GLY A 56 7.94 0.62 31.72
N PHE A 57 8.19 -0.59 32.22
CA PHE A 57 8.61 -1.71 31.37
C PHE A 57 7.62 -1.96 30.21
N GLY A 58 6.30 -1.96 30.49
CA GLY A 58 5.28 -2.15 29.48
C GLY A 58 5.30 -1.11 28.39
N ASP A 59 5.49 0.17 28.75
CA ASP A 59 5.59 1.27 27.79
C ASP A 59 6.81 1.12 26.88
N ARG A 60 7.93 0.73 27.44
CA ARG A 60 9.17 0.47 26.71
C ARG A 60 9.01 -0.65 25.70
N VAL A 61 8.40 -1.76 26.09
CA VAL A 61 8.08 -2.89 25.21
C VAL A 61 7.13 -2.44 24.11
N ALA A 62 6.08 -1.69 24.45
CA ALA A 62 5.13 -1.17 23.47
C ALA A 62 5.80 -0.27 22.41
N LEU A 63 6.73 0.60 22.81
CA LEU A 63 7.48 1.45 21.90
C LEU A 63 8.36 0.63 20.95
N ILE A 64 9.04 -0.40 21.43
CA ILE A 64 9.87 -1.30 20.63
C ILE A 64 9.01 -2.02 19.57
N LEU A 65 7.88 -2.58 19.96
CA LEU A 65 6.99 -3.29 19.05
C LEU A 65 6.31 -2.34 18.03
N ARG A 66 5.93 -1.13 18.46
CA ARG A 66 5.40 -0.09 17.56
C ARG A 66 6.42 0.33 16.49
N ALA A 67 7.70 0.39 16.81
CA ALA A 67 8.74 0.68 15.82
C ALA A 67 8.79 -0.37 14.70
N GLU A 68 8.66 -1.66 15.05
CA GLU A 68 8.59 -2.72 14.05
C GLU A 68 7.32 -2.64 13.21
N LEU A 69 6.18 -2.42 13.85
CA LEU A 69 4.89 -2.28 13.16
C LEU A 69 4.92 -1.11 12.17
N ALA A 70 5.44 0.05 12.58
CA ALA A 70 5.60 1.22 11.72
C ALA A 70 6.52 0.92 10.52
N SER A 71 7.66 0.26 10.76
CA SER A 71 8.59 -0.14 9.71
C SER A 71 7.95 -1.10 8.69
N ARG A 72 7.20 -2.10 9.15
CA ARG A 72 6.48 -3.03 8.27
C ARG A 72 5.39 -2.34 7.46
N THR A 73 4.64 -1.46 8.11
CA THR A 73 3.61 -0.65 7.44
C THR A 73 4.23 0.21 6.36
N GLN A 74 5.32 0.92 6.67
CA GLN A 74 6.01 1.77 5.70
C GLN A 74 6.56 0.97 4.50
N LYS A 75 7.17 -0.19 4.74
CA LYS A 75 7.63 -1.08 3.66
C LYS A 75 6.47 -1.56 2.79
N ARG A 76 5.32 -1.86 3.39
CA ARG A 76 4.11 -2.26 2.66
C ARG A 76 3.60 -1.12 1.78
N ILE A 77 3.52 0.09 2.31
CA ILE A 77 3.12 1.28 1.55
C ILE A 77 4.06 1.49 0.35
N GLN A 78 5.37 1.50 0.56
CA GLN A 78 6.34 1.68 -0.51
C GLN A 78 6.19 0.59 -1.59
N ARG A 79 5.95 -0.64 -1.19
CA ARG A 79 5.68 -1.73 -2.13
C ARG A 79 4.40 -1.48 -2.92
N ARG A 80 3.31 -1.03 -2.28
CA ARG A 80 2.05 -0.70 -2.96
C ARG A 80 2.21 0.42 -3.98
N ILE A 81 2.94 1.48 -3.62
CA ILE A 81 3.24 2.58 -4.52
C ILE A 81 4.04 2.07 -5.74
N LYS A 82 5.07 1.25 -5.52
CA LYS A 82 5.85 0.66 -6.60
C LYS A 82 5.01 -0.23 -7.51
N GLU A 83 4.19 -1.11 -6.93
CA GLU A 83 3.29 -2.02 -7.65
C GLU A 83 2.21 -1.27 -8.44
N SER A 84 1.85 -0.06 -8.04
CA SER A 84 0.87 0.76 -8.77
C SER A 84 1.38 1.30 -10.11
N GLY A 85 2.67 1.19 -10.41
CA GLY A 85 3.27 1.71 -11.64
C GLY A 85 3.57 3.21 -11.60
N ILE A 86 3.46 3.86 -10.43
CA ILE A 86 3.83 5.27 -10.25
C ILE A 86 5.30 5.34 -9.84
N CYS A 87 6.16 5.64 -10.82
CA CYS A 87 7.61 5.71 -10.61
C CYS A 87 8.09 7.10 -10.17
N ASP A 88 7.31 8.15 -10.44
CA ASP A 88 7.68 9.52 -10.13
C ASP A 88 7.40 9.84 -8.66
N SER A 89 8.47 10.08 -7.90
CA SER A 89 8.41 10.41 -6.48
C SER A 89 7.74 11.77 -6.21
N MET A 90 7.80 12.69 -7.17
CA MET A 90 7.20 14.02 -7.06
C MET A 90 5.68 14.00 -7.20
N VAL A 91 5.11 12.96 -7.79
CA VAL A 91 3.65 12.81 -7.87
C VAL A 91 3.05 12.75 -6.47
N GLY A 92 2.06 13.58 -6.23
CA GLY A 92 1.33 13.64 -4.96
C GLY A 92 0.56 14.94 -4.81
N LEU A 93 -0.45 14.95 -3.95
CA LEU A 93 -1.29 16.13 -3.73
C LEU A 93 -0.54 17.27 -3.06
N ASP A 94 0.48 16.95 -2.25
CA ASP A 94 1.29 17.98 -1.58
C ASP A 94 2.15 18.78 -2.57
N ASN A 95 2.46 18.17 -3.72
CA ASN A 95 3.17 18.82 -4.82
C ASN A 95 2.24 19.31 -5.93
N THR A 96 0.92 19.26 -5.71
CA THR A 96 -0.07 19.71 -6.70
C THR A 96 -0.34 21.20 -6.54
N ILE A 97 -0.16 21.94 -7.65
CA ILE A 97 -0.48 23.36 -7.69
C ILE A 97 -1.93 23.51 -8.15
N PHE A 98 -2.80 23.91 -7.24
CA PHE A 98 -4.19 24.23 -7.53
C PHE A 98 -4.29 25.72 -7.89
N THR A 99 -4.59 26.01 -9.15
CA THR A 99 -4.84 27.37 -9.63
C THR A 99 -6.26 27.48 -10.19
N PRO A 100 -6.92 28.65 -10.04
CA PRO A 100 -8.28 28.86 -10.56
C PRO A 100 -8.41 28.55 -12.06
N ASP A 101 -7.37 28.86 -12.85
CA ASP A 101 -7.35 28.67 -14.30
C ASP A 101 -7.45 27.18 -14.70
N ARG A 102 -7.10 26.26 -13.81
CA ARG A 102 -7.19 24.82 -14.07
C ARG A 102 -8.58 24.24 -13.82
N GLY A 103 -9.48 25.03 -13.19
CA GLY A 103 -10.85 24.61 -12.91
C GLY A 103 -10.97 23.41 -11.97
N MET A 104 -9.94 23.17 -11.15
CA MET A 104 -9.93 22.06 -10.18
C MET A 104 -10.24 22.58 -8.79
N ASP A 105 -11.26 22.02 -8.16
CA ASP A 105 -11.56 22.25 -6.76
C ASP A 105 -10.64 21.41 -5.86
N GLU A 106 -9.71 22.10 -5.19
CA GLU A 106 -8.77 21.48 -4.26
C GLU A 106 -9.48 20.70 -3.16
N THR A 107 -10.54 21.26 -2.59
CA THR A 107 -11.30 20.64 -1.49
C THR A 107 -11.90 19.30 -1.94
N TYR A 108 -12.47 19.28 -3.14
CA TYR A 108 -13.05 18.08 -3.73
C TYR A 108 -11.97 17.03 -4.02
N VAL A 109 -10.84 17.41 -4.62
CA VAL A 109 -9.72 16.49 -4.91
C VAL A 109 -9.13 15.91 -3.61
N ARG A 110 -8.96 16.73 -2.57
CA ARG A 110 -8.51 16.27 -1.26
C ARG A 110 -9.52 15.33 -0.57
N LYS A 111 -10.83 15.57 -0.78
CA LYS A 111 -11.89 14.64 -0.33
C LYS A 111 -11.76 13.28 -1.04
N LEU A 112 -11.58 13.26 -2.36
CA LEU A 112 -11.37 12.03 -3.12
C LEU A 112 -10.12 11.26 -2.63
N ALA A 113 -9.05 11.97 -2.27
CA ALA A 113 -7.83 11.38 -1.77
C ALA A 113 -7.94 10.72 -0.38
N ARG A 114 -9.06 10.94 0.33
CA ARG A 114 -9.36 10.16 1.55
C ARG A 114 -9.72 8.71 1.24
N CYS A 115 -10.09 8.44 -0.02
CA CYS A 115 -10.43 7.10 -0.53
C CYS A 115 -11.64 6.46 0.17
N GLU A 116 -12.50 7.24 0.83
CA GLU A 116 -13.73 6.76 1.48
C GLU A 116 -14.69 6.14 0.45
N TRP A 117 -14.66 6.64 -0.78
CA TRP A 117 -15.43 6.12 -1.91
C TRP A 117 -15.00 4.72 -2.38
N LEU A 118 -13.76 4.28 -2.09
CA LEU A 118 -13.29 2.92 -2.39
C LEU A 118 -13.84 1.88 -1.40
N ALA A 119 -14.22 2.32 -0.21
CA ALA A 119 -14.80 1.46 0.83
C ALA A 119 -16.34 1.51 0.84
N ALA A 120 -16.95 2.28 -0.07
CA ALA A 120 -18.41 2.36 -0.17
C ALA A 120 -19.00 1.07 -0.75
N GLU A 121 -20.21 0.70 -0.33
CA GLU A 121 -20.92 -0.49 -0.82
C GLU A 121 -21.30 -0.37 -2.30
N GLU A 122 -21.47 0.87 -2.79
CA GLU A 122 -21.81 1.13 -4.19
C GLU A 122 -20.54 1.34 -5.02
N PRO A 123 -20.44 0.70 -6.20
CA PRO A 123 -19.31 0.89 -7.11
C PRO A 123 -19.23 2.35 -7.56
N SER A 124 -18.02 2.88 -7.56
CA SER A 124 -17.78 4.29 -7.89
C SER A 124 -16.77 4.45 -9.00
N TRP A 125 -17.08 5.28 -9.98
CA TRP A 125 -16.20 5.67 -11.06
C TRP A 125 -15.83 7.14 -10.94
N ILE A 126 -14.57 7.47 -11.16
CA ILE A 126 -14.11 8.85 -11.24
C ILE A 126 -13.70 9.12 -12.68
N LEU A 127 -14.39 10.05 -13.34
CA LEU A 127 -14.04 10.52 -14.67
C LEU A 127 -13.39 11.89 -14.57
N ILE A 128 -12.12 11.99 -15.00
CA ILE A 128 -11.36 13.24 -15.03
C ILE A 128 -11.30 13.75 -16.45
N THR A 129 -12.02 14.83 -16.72
CA THR A 129 -12.09 15.45 -18.06
C THR A 129 -11.47 16.84 -18.06
N GLY A 130 -11.09 17.35 -19.22
CA GLY A 130 -10.55 18.70 -19.39
C GLY A 130 -9.56 18.79 -20.57
N LYS A 131 -9.14 20.01 -20.89
CA LYS A 131 -8.20 20.32 -21.98
C LYS A 131 -6.86 19.62 -21.77
N SER A 132 -6.09 19.45 -22.84
CA SER A 132 -4.71 18.95 -22.73
C SER A 132 -3.86 19.90 -21.87
N GLY A 133 -2.93 19.34 -21.09
CA GLY A 133 -2.04 20.13 -20.23
C GLY A 133 -2.62 20.63 -18.90
N THR A 134 -3.91 20.36 -18.59
CA THR A 134 -4.53 20.83 -17.33
C THR A 134 -4.15 20.01 -16.10
N GLY A 135 -3.33 18.95 -16.23
CA GLY A 135 -2.88 18.15 -15.08
C GLY A 135 -3.72 16.93 -14.76
N LYS A 136 -4.61 16.48 -15.65
CA LYS A 136 -5.49 15.29 -15.44
C LYS A 136 -4.69 14.03 -15.00
N THR A 137 -3.66 13.70 -15.77
CA THR A 137 -2.76 12.57 -15.46
C THR A 137 -2.09 12.73 -14.11
N TRP A 138 -1.67 13.95 -13.76
CA TRP A 138 -1.07 14.24 -12.44
C TRP A 138 -2.06 13.97 -11.31
N ILE A 139 -3.27 14.50 -11.42
CA ILE A 139 -4.32 14.29 -10.41
C ILE A 139 -4.67 12.81 -10.28
N MET A 140 -4.87 12.11 -11.38
CA MET A 140 -5.15 10.67 -11.36
C MET A 140 -4.03 9.89 -10.67
N LYS A 141 -2.78 10.13 -11.03
CA LYS A 141 -1.63 9.49 -10.38
C LYS A 141 -1.54 9.85 -8.89
N SER A 142 -1.85 11.10 -8.53
CA SER A 142 -1.86 11.53 -7.12
C SER A 142 -2.94 10.83 -6.31
N LEU A 143 -4.14 10.62 -6.88
CA LEU A 143 -5.22 9.86 -6.23
C LEU A 143 -4.86 8.37 -6.08
N ILE A 144 -4.26 7.77 -7.12
CA ILE A 144 -3.78 6.39 -7.06
C ILE A 144 -2.70 6.23 -5.98
N LYS A 145 -1.76 7.17 -5.90
CA LYS A 145 -0.73 7.17 -4.85
C LYS A 145 -1.35 7.29 -3.46
N ALA A 146 -2.31 8.20 -3.28
CA ALA A 146 -3.02 8.37 -2.01
C ALA A 146 -3.79 7.10 -1.58
N ALA A 147 -4.35 6.35 -2.53
CA ALA A 147 -4.98 5.06 -2.27
C ALA A 147 -3.93 3.98 -1.92
N ALA A 148 -2.80 3.94 -2.63
CA ALA A 148 -1.70 3.01 -2.33
C ALA A 148 -1.08 3.27 -0.95
N GLU A 149 -0.99 4.53 -0.50
CA GLU A 149 -0.56 4.93 0.84
C GLU A 149 -1.52 4.42 1.92
N ARG A 150 -2.81 4.26 1.59
CA ARG A 150 -3.84 3.62 2.43
C ARG A 150 -3.89 2.10 2.27
N GLN A 151 -2.87 1.53 1.64
CA GLN A 151 -2.65 0.10 1.45
C GLN A 151 -3.57 -0.57 0.43
N TYR A 152 -4.40 0.17 -0.32
CA TYR A 152 -5.15 -0.36 -1.44
C TYR A 152 -4.20 -0.89 -2.53
N ARG A 153 -4.64 -1.90 -3.25
CA ARG A 153 -3.95 -2.41 -4.45
C ARG A 153 -4.35 -1.56 -5.64
N CYS A 154 -3.44 -0.73 -6.12
CA CYS A 154 -3.72 0.19 -7.19
C CYS A 154 -2.88 -0.13 -8.42
N ARG A 155 -3.38 0.22 -9.60
CA ARG A 155 -2.63 0.16 -10.86
C ARG A 155 -2.92 1.40 -11.70
N TYR A 156 -1.86 2.06 -12.12
CA TYR A 156 -1.89 3.04 -13.20
C TYR A 156 -1.50 2.35 -14.50
N VAL A 157 -2.25 2.57 -15.57
CA VAL A 157 -1.96 2.03 -16.89
C VAL A 157 -2.47 3.00 -17.97
N LYS A 158 -1.73 3.13 -19.05
CA LYS A 158 -2.23 3.81 -20.23
C LYS A 158 -3.24 2.90 -20.93
N THR A 159 -4.36 3.45 -21.36
CA THR A 159 -5.42 2.67 -22.00
C THR A 159 -4.91 1.90 -23.21
N ARG A 160 -3.99 2.48 -23.98
CA ARG A 160 -3.38 1.80 -25.13
C ARG A 160 -2.65 0.53 -24.72
N ASP A 161 -1.83 0.60 -23.68
CA ASP A 161 -1.03 -0.54 -23.21
C ASP A 161 -1.93 -1.66 -22.71
N LEU A 162 -3.01 -1.31 -21.98
CA LEU A 162 -4.01 -2.28 -21.56
C LEU A 162 -4.75 -2.93 -22.73
N MET A 163 -5.06 -2.15 -23.78
CA MET A 163 -5.70 -2.69 -24.98
C MET A 163 -4.78 -3.64 -25.75
N GLU A 164 -3.47 -3.38 -25.77
CA GLU A 164 -2.48 -4.29 -26.33
C GLU A 164 -2.42 -5.60 -25.53
N ASP A 165 -2.39 -5.52 -24.19
CA ASP A 165 -2.44 -6.70 -23.29
C ASP A 165 -3.72 -7.52 -23.53
N ILE A 166 -4.87 -6.86 -23.68
CA ILE A 166 -6.17 -7.50 -23.98
C ILE A 166 -6.14 -8.18 -25.33
N ALA A 167 -5.66 -7.53 -26.39
CA ALA A 167 -5.58 -8.10 -27.72
C ALA A 167 -4.77 -9.41 -27.71
N ILE A 168 -3.60 -9.40 -27.08
CA ILE A 168 -2.77 -10.60 -26.92
C ILE A 168 -3.51 -11.68 -26.12
N ALA A 169 -4.18 -11.29 -25.04
CA ALA A 169 -4.90 -12.25 -24.19
C ALA A 169 -6.11 -12.87 -24.88
N VAL A 170 -6.80 -12.15 -25.76
CA VAL A 170 -7.90 -12.65 -26.60
C VAL A 170 -7.35 -13.62 -27.64
N ASP A 171 -6.30 -13.24 -28.39
CA ASP A 171 -5.67 -14.08 -29.41
C ASP A 171 -5.15 -15.41 -28.80
N GLU A 172 -4.60 -15.36 -27.59
CA GLU A 172 -4.09 -16.54 -26.86
C GLU A 172 -5.16 -17.28 -26.03
N LYS A 173 -6.42 -16.88 -26.14
CA LYS A 173 -7.57 -17.48 -25.39
C LYS A 173 -7.35 -17.50 -23.86
N ARG A 174 -6.67 -16.50 -23.33
CA ARG A 174 -6.36 -16.34 -21.88
C ARG A 174 -6.93 -15.05 -21.26
N PHE A 175 -7.91 -14.44 -21.92
CA PHE A 175 -8.54 -13.20 -21.46
C PHE A 175 -9.08 -13.32 -20.02
N SER A 176 -9.74 -14.42 -19.68
CA SER A 176 -10.24 -14.66 -18.33
C SER A 176 -9.13 -14.57 -17.27
N ARG A 177 -7.94 -15.10 -17.57
CA ARG A 177 -6.80 -15.00 -16.65
C ARG A 177 -6.30 -13.54 -16.48
N LEU A 178 -6.31 -12.75 -17.54
CA LEU A 178 -5.99 -11.31 -17.47
C LEU A 178 -7.04 -10.59 -16.63
N ALA A 179 -8.32 -10.87 -16.85
CA ALA A 179 -9.41 -10.32 -16.06
C ALA A 179 -9.25 -10.63 -14.57
N ASP A 180 -9.00 -11.89 -14.20
CA ASP A 180 -8.75 -12.30 -12.81
C ASP A 180 -7.55 -11.61 -12.16
N GLN A 181 -6.53 -11.26 -12.95
CA GLN A 181 -5.40 -10.48 -12.48
C GLN A 181 -5.77 -9.02 -12.21
N LEU A 182 -6.60 -8.43 -13.07
CA LEU A 182 -7.08 -7.06 -12.93
C LEU A 182 -8.07 -6.92 -11.76
N ASP A 183 -8.87 -7.94 -11.49
CA ASP A 183 -9.82 -7.97 -10.38
C ASP A 183 -9.15 -7.89 -8.99
N ARG A 184 -7.86 -8.22 -8.92
CA ARG A 184 -7.10 -8.11 -7.66
C ARG A 184 -6.75 -6.69 -7.27
N TYR A 185 -6.99 -5.70 -8.13
CA TYR A 185 -6.74 -4.30 -7.84
C TYR A 185 -8.02 -3.63 -7.34
N ASP A 186 -7.91 -2.92 -6.23
CA ASP A 186 -9.00 -2.13 -5.67
C ASP A 186 -9.28 -0.89 -6.53
N LEU A 187 -8.21 -0.32 -7.14
CA LEU A 187 -8.29 0.85 -8.01
C LEU A 187 -7.43 0.67 -9.26
N ILE A 188 -8.01 0.90 -10.43
CA ILE A 188 -7.29 0.99 -11.70
C ILE A 188 -7.52 2.37 -12.30
N GLY A 189 -6.46 3.11 -12.54
CA GLY A 189 -6.50 4.37 -13.28
C GLY A 189 -6.11 4.17 -14.73
N LEU A 190 -7.03 4.50 -15.63
CA LEU A 190 -6.84 4.42 -17.08
C LEU A 190 -6.53 5.81 -17.62
N ASP A 191 -5.32 6.01 -18.14
CA ASP A 191 -4.89 7.27 -18.74
C ASP A 191 -5.07 7.25 -20.25
N ASP A 192 -5.26 8.44 -20.83
CA ASP A 192 -5.48 8.63 -22.27
C ASP A 192 -6.61 7.75 -22.81
N PHE A 193 -7.76 7.77 -22.11
CA PHE A 193 -8.91 6.91 -22.44
C PHE A 193 -9.49 7.22 -23.81
N ASN A 194 -9.20 6.37 -24.81
CA ASN A 194 -9.71 6.48 -26.15
C ASN A 194 -9.93 5.10 -26.78
N LEU A 195 -11.17 4.63 -26.75
CA LEU A 195 -11.57 3.33 -27.30
C LEU A 195 -11.85 3.34 -28.82
N LEU A 196 -11.86 4.52 -29.46
CA LEU A 196 -12.27 4.66 -30.85
C LEU A 196 -11.35 3.94 -31.86
N LYS A 197 -10.12 3.64 -31.46
CA LYS A 197 -9.12 2.97 -32.31
C LYS A 197 -8.97 1.46 -32.03
N ALA A 198 -9.75 0.91 -31.13
CA ALA A 198 -9.69 -0.52 -30.79
C ALA A 198 -10.43 -1.36 -31.85
N LYS A 199 -9.93 -2.57 -32.11
CA LYS A 199 -10.70 -3.61 -32.81
C LYS A 199 -11.95 -3.97 -32.01
N ASP A 200 -13.00 -4.44 -32.66
CA ASP A 200 -14.28 -4.73 -32.00
C ASP A 200 -14.12 -5.76 -30.87
N GLU A 201 -13.35 -6.83 -31.08
CA GLU A 201 -13.10 -7.87 -30.06
C GLU A 201 -12.41 -7.31 -28.81
N VAL A 202 -11.45 -6.38 -28.99
CA VAL A 202 -10.76 -5.72 -27.86
C VAL A 202 -11.70 -4.78 -27.12
N ARG A 203 -12.60 -4.12 -27.86
CA ARG A 203 -13.60 -3.20 -27.30
C ARG A 203 -14.62 -3.97 -26.46
N GLU A 204 -15.11 -5.10 -26.98
CA GLU A 204 -16.02 -6.00 -26.26
C GLU A 204 -15.37 -6.54 -24.97
N ALA A 205 -14.13 -7.02 -25.07
CA ALA A 205 -13.38 -7.50 -23.91
C ALA A 205 -13.14 -6.38 -22.86
N MET A 206 -12.93 -5.13 -23.29
CA MET A 206 -12.82 -3.99 -22.38
C MET A 206 -14.15 -3.68 -21.67
N LEU A 207 -15.27 -3.77 -22.39
CA LEU A 207 -16.60 -3.61 -21.79
C LEU A 207 -16.88 -4.71 -20.79
N GLU A 208 -16.54 -5.96 -21.09
CA GLU A 208 -16.65 -7.08 -20.14
C GLU A 208 -15.84 -6.84 -18.87
N LEU A 209 -14.62 -6.27 -18.97
CA LEU A 209 -13.83 -5.88 -17.80
C LEU A 209 -14.53 -4.81 -16.95
N PHE A 210 -15.17 -3.82 -17.58
CA PHE A 210 -15.90 -2.79 -16.85
C PHE A 210 -17.12 -3.35 -16.14
N ASP A 211 -17.92 -4.15 -16.80
CA ASP A 211 -19.09 -4.80 -16.20
C ASP A 211 -18.70 -5.71 -15.04
N ARG A 212 -17.64 -6.48 -15.23
CA ARG A 212 -17.11 -7.37 -14.20
C ARG A 212 -16.66 -6.58 -12.95
N ARG A 213 -15.97 -5.47 -13.12
CA ARG A 213 -15.55 -4.63 -12.02
C ARG A 213 -16.70 -3.91 -11.33
N TRP A 214 -17.72 -3.54 -12.07
CA TRP A 214 -18.95 -2.99 -11.50
C TRP A 214 -19.60 -3.98 -10.53
N HIS A 215 -19.72 -5.22 -10.91
CA HIS A 215 -20.30 -6.27 -10.08
C HIS A 215 -19.44 -6.67 -8.87
N LEU A 216 -18.12 -6.70 -9.02
CA LEU A 216 -17.20 -7.04 -7.92
C LEU A 216 -17.27 -6.05 -6.75
N GLN A 217 -17.47 -4.77 -7.03
CA GLN A 217 -17.61 -3.75 -5.99
C GLN A 217 -18.99 -3.76 -5.31
N SER A 218 -19.97 -4.44 -5.90
CA SER A 218 -21.33 -4.55 -5.36
C SER A 218 -21.52 -5.72 -4.39
N VAL A 219 -20.52 -6.58 -4.21
CA VAL A 219 -20.58 -7.72 -3.28
C VAL A 219 -19.97 -7.32 -1.96
N PRO A 220 -20.76 -7.19 -0.87
CA PRO A 220 -20.20 -6.97 0.46
C PRO A 220 -19.35 -8.18 0.86
N VAL A 221 -18.12 -7.94 1.28
CA VAL A 221 -17.19 -8.93 1.84
C VAL A 221 -17.48 -9.11 3.33
#